data_57715988fd89d1323de468bb6665a8f1
#
_entry.id   57715988fd89d1323de468bb6665a8f1
#
_cell.length_a   1.000
_cell.length_b   1.000
_cell.length_c   1.000
_cell.angle_alpha   90.00
_cell.angle_beta   90.00
_cell.angle_gamma   90.00
#
_symmetry.space_group_name_H-M   'P 1'
#
loop_
_entity.id
_entity.type
_entity.pdbx_description
1 polymer ?
#
loop_
_entity_poly.entity_id
_entity_poly.type
_entity_poly.pdbx_seq_one_letter_code
_entity_poly.pdbx_strand_id
1 'polypeptide(L)'
;MLGYSMGGRIALGLAVRHPDRVRSTVLVGSTAGYSTDAERAARRRSDAALADDLIERGLEWFVDHWMNLPLFESQERLGNHALAEARSLRLANDPDGLVASLLGSGTGMQPSFWGELDAVRGPVLLVVGDEDTRYRRLAVRLASGLALAQTEVVPEAGHAAHLENLPAVSAAVVEFLDRVDAR
;
A
#
# COMPACT_ATOMS: atom_id res chain seq x y z
N MET A 1 -3.78 -7.02 -12.02
CA MET A 1 -3.30 -5.68 -11.58
C MET A 1 -2.33 -5.87 -10.42
N LEU A 2 -1.32 -5.00 -10.28
CA LEU A 2 -0.41 -5.02 -9.13
C LEU A 2 -0.36 -3.62 -8.52
N GLY A 3 -0.44 -3.52 -7.20
CA GLY A 3 -0.33 -2.24 -6.51
C GLY A 3 0.30 -2.35 -5.13
N TYR A 4 1.15 -1.36 -4.80
CA TYR A 4 1.76 -1.20 -3.48
C TYR A 4 1.05 -0.10 -2.70
N SER A 5 0.77 -0.34 -1.44
CA SER A 5 0.20 0.62 -0.48
C SER A 5 -1.00 1.38 -1.08
N MET A 6 -0.86 2.65 -1.44
CA MET A 6 -1.91 3.44 -2.12
C MET A 6 -2.32 2.81 -3.46
N GLY A 7 -1.35 2.39 -4.30
CA GLY A 7 -1.63 1.69 -5.55
C GLY A 7 -2.41 0.39 -5.34
N GLY A 8 -2.12 -0.33 -4.26
CA GLY A 8 -2.88 -1.54 -3.87
C GLY A 8 -4.32 -1.22 -3.46
N ARG A 9 -4.54 -0.10 -2.74
CA ARG A 9 -5.90 0.37 -2.41
C ARG A 9 -6.72 0.69 -3.66
N ILE A 10 -6.08 1.33 -4.65
CA ILE A 10 -6.72 1.64 -5.94
C ILE A 10 -7.01 0.33 -6.71
N ALA A 11 -6.05 -0.59 -6.78
CA ALA A 11 -6.22 -1.88 -7.43
C ALA A 11 -7.37 -2.70 -6.81
N LEU A 12 -7.46 -2.74 -5.48
CA LEU A 12 -8.58 -3.39 -4.79
C LEU A 12 -9.92 -2.70 -5.12
N GLY A 13 -9.96 -1.37 -5.09
CA GLY A 13 -11.16 -0.61 -5.44
C GLY A 13 -11.64 -0.90 -6.87
N LEU A 14 -10.71 -1.03 -7.81
CA LEU A 14 -11.05 -1.42 -9.19
C LEU A 14 -11.54 -2.88 -9.26
N ALA A 15 -10.93 -3.81 -8.52
CA ALA A 15 -11.37 -5.20 -8.48
C ALA A 15 -12.78 -5.35 -7.88
N VAL A 16 -13.12 -4.53 -6.87
CA VAL A 16 -14.47 -4.49 -6.27
C VAL A 16 -15.50 -3.85 -7.23
N ARG A 17 -15.17 -2.70 -7.85
CA ARG A 17 -16.11 -1.93 -8.67
C ARG A 17 -16.24 -2.45 -10.10
N HIS A 18 -15.21 -3.12 -10.61
CA HIS A 18 -15.12 -3.61 -11.98
C HIS A 18 -14.61 -5.05 -12.04
N PRO A 19 -15.27 -6.02 -11.34
CA PRO A 19 -14.77 -7.38 -11.20
C PRO A 19 -14.56 -8.10 -12.55
N ASP A 20 -15.35 -7.77 -13.56
CA ASP A 20 -15.24 -8.35 -14.91
C ASP A 20 -14.05 -7.79 -15.72
N ARG A 21 -13.43 -6.70 -15.26
CA ARG A 21 -12.28 -6.05 -15.88
C ARG A 21 -10.95 -6.43 -15.25
N VAL A 22 -10.97 -7.09 -14.09
CA VAL A 22 -9.78 -7.41 -13.31
C VAL A 22 -9.62 -8.92 -13.20
N ARG A 23 -8.74 -9.47 -14.02
CA ARG A 23 -8.47 -10.92 -14.08
C ARG A 23 -7.83 -11.45 -12.79
N SER A 24 -6.87 -10.71 -12.23
CA SER A 24 -6.20 -11.03 -10.97
C SER A 24 -5.61 -9.78 -10.33
N THR A 25 -5.34 -9.83 -9.03
CA THR A 25 -4.82 -8.67 -8.27
C THR A 25 -3.67 -9.07 -7.36
N VAL A 26 -2.59 -8.29 -7.34
CA VAL A 26 -1.51 -8.40 -6.37
C VAL A 26 -1.51 -7.14 -5.51
N LEU A 27 -1.63 -7.30 -4.21
CA LEU A 27 -1.71 -6.23 -3.22
C LEU A 27 -0.51 -6.30 -2.28
N VAL A 28 0.44 -5.38 -2.43
CA VAL A 28 1.62 -5.29 -1.55
C VAL A 28 1.35 -4.25 -0.47
N GLY A 29 1.35 -4.64 0.80
CA GLY A 29 1.17 -3.73 1.94
C GLY A 29 -0.12 -2.88 1.83
N SER A 30 -1.28 -3.49 1.53
CA SER A 30 -2.51 -2.75 1.25
C SER A 30 -3.65 -3.04 2.22
N THR A 31 -4.76 -2.30 2.09
CA THR A 31 -5.92 -2.39 2.97
C THR A 31 -7.22 -2.11 2.21
N ALA A 32 -8.34 -2.64 2.70
CA ALA A 32 -9.69 -2.28 2.25
C ALA A 32 -10.20 -0.94 2.82
N GLY A 33 -9.33 -0.14 3.44
CA GLY A 33 -9.67 1.14 4.05
C GLY A 33 -9.97 1.05 5.55
N TYR A 34 -10.42 2.16 6.12
CA TYR A 34 -10.91 2.19 7.49
C TYR A 34 -12.33 1.64 7.60
N SER A 35 -12.65 1.01 8.71
CA SER A 35 -13.95 0.35 8.91
C SER A 35 -15.07 1.34 9.26
N THR A 36 -14.72 2.44 9.93
CA THR A 36 -15.68 3.41 10.46
C THR A 36 -15.49 4.82 9.90
N ASP A 37 -16.57 5.61 9.88
CA ASP A 37 -16.52 7.02 9.49
C ASP A 37 -15.67 7.86 10.44
N ALA A 38 -15.65 7.50 11.72
CA ALA A 38 -14.83 8.17 12.72
C ALA A 38 -13.32 7.99 12.44
N GLU A 39 -12.89 6.78 12.10
CA GLU A 39 -11.51 6.50 11.70
C GLU A 39 -11.14 7.25 10.41
N ARG A 40 -12.03 7.23 9.40
CA ARG A 40 -11.82 7.99 8.16
C ARG A 40 -11.69 9.48 8.43
N ALA A 41 -12.58 10.04 9.27
CA ALA A 41 -12.54 11.45 9.63
C ALA A 41 -11.24 11.81 10.40
N ALA A 42 -10.81 10.97 11.33
CA ALA A 42 -9.55 11.17 12.04
C ALA A 42 -8.36 11.16 11.08
N ARG A 43 -8.32 10.21 10.13
CA ARG A 43 -7.27 10.15 9.13
C ARG A 43 -7.29 11.36 8.20
N ARG A 44 -8.45 11.83 7.73
CA ARG A 44 -8.55 13.07 6.92
C ARG A 44 -7.97 14.28 7.64
N ARG A 45 -8.25 14.42 8.95
CA ARG A 45 -7.63 15.51 9.74
C ARG A 45 -6.12 15.39 9.81
N SER A 46 -5.60 14.18 10.00
CA SER A 46 -4.16 13.94 10.01
C SER A 46 -3.51 14.23 8.66
N ASP A 47 -4.14 13.81 7.56
CA ASP A 47 -3.64 14.07 6.21
C ASP A 47 -3.68 15.57 5.88
N ALA A 48 -4.72 16.30 6.34
CA ALA A 48 -4.81 17.74 6.18
C ALA A 48 -3.71 18.48 6.96
N ALA A 49 -3.49 18.11 8.21
CA ALA A 49 -2.40 18.69 9.01
C ALA A 49 -1.01 18.43 8.37
N LEU A 50 -0.79 17.24 7.80
CA LEU A 50 0.45 16.95 7.08
C LEU A 50 0.59 17.75 5.78
N ALA A 51 -0.52 18.02 5.09
CA ALA A 51 -0.53 18.88 3.91
C ALA A 51 -0.22 20.34 4.27
N ASP A 52 -0.77 20.84 5.37
CA ASP A 52 -0.47 22.19 5.91
C ASP A 52 1.03 22.29 6.29
N ASP A 53 1.58 21.28 6.97
CA ASP A 53 3.00 21.21 7.29
C ASP A 53 3.89 21.20 6.01
N LEU A 54 3.48 20.47 4.96
CA LEU A 54 4.20 20.47 3.68
C LEU A 54 4.21 21.87 3.04
N ILE A 55 3.08 22.58 3.07
CA ILE A 55 2.97 23.95 2.53
C ILE A 55 3.85 24.91 3.33
N GLU A 56 3.82 24.83 4.66
CA GLU A 56 4.53 25.74 5.55
C GLU A 56 6.02 25.48 5.59
N ARG A 57 6.44 24.20 5.64
CA ARG A 57 7.82 23.77 5.93
C ARG A 57 8.59 23.31 4.69
N GLY A 58 7.88 23.09 3.60
CA GLY A 58 8.44 22.73 2.30
C GLY A 58 8.73 21.25 2.08
N LEU A 59 9.09 20.93 0.84
CA LEU A 59 9.23 19.57 0.35
C LEU A 59 10.36 18.78 1.05
N GLU A 60 11.50 19.44 1.32
CA GLU A 60 12.64 18.76 1.98
C GLU A 60 12.23 18.24 3.36
N TRP A 61 11.59 19.10 4.17
CA TRP A 61 11.07 18.70 5.47
C TRP A 61 10.07 17.55 5.35
N PHE A 62 9.14 17.65 4.40
CA PHE A 62 8.14 16.60 4.19
C PHE A 62 8.78 15.26 3.85
N VAL A 63 9.75 15.25 2.94
CA VAL A 63 10.45 14.02 2.52
C VAL A 63 11.20 13.40 3.69
N ASP A 64 11.92 14.22 4.47
CA ASP A 64 12.65 13.74 5.64
C ASP A 64 11.69 13.23 6.73
N HIS A 65 10.60 13.95 7.00
CA HIS A 65 9.55 13.51 7.91
C HIS A 65 8.93 12.18 7.46
N TRP A 66 8.57 12.07 6.16
CA TRP A 66 7.95 10.87 5.60
C TRP A 66 8.85 9.64 5.68
N MET A 67 10.12 9.79 5.35
CA MET A 67 11.07 8.68 5.38
C MET A 67 11.37 8.19 6.81
N ASN A 68 11.21 9.06 7.80
CA ASN A 68 11.40 8.71 9.23
C ASN A 68 10.11 8.22 9.93
N LEU A 69 9.02 7.98 9.19
CA LEU A 69 7.83 7.37 9.78
C LEU A 69 8.14 5.93 10.23
N PRO A 70 7.61 5.49 11.39
CA PRO A 70 7.81 4.12 11.88
C PRO A 70 7.43 3.03 10.86
N LEU A 71 6.55 3.36 9.92
CA LEU A 71 6.14 2.47 8.83
C LEU A 71 7.32 2.07 7.92
N PHE A 72 8.37 2.88 7.86
CA PHE A 72 9.53 2.70 6.97
C PHE A 72 10.84 2.43 7.72
N GLU A 73 10.79 2.21 9.03
CA GLU A 73 11.96 1.95 9.88
C GLU A 73 12.82 0.79 9.33
N SER A 74 12.18 -0.27 8.86
CA SER A 74 12.85 -1.43 8.28
C SER A 74 13.73 -1.11 7.05
N GLN A 75 13.46 0.00 6.35
CA GLN A 75 14.24 0.43 5.18
C GLN A 75 15.67 0.88 5.53
N GLU A 76 15.99 1.13 6.80
CA GLU A 76 17.36 1.48 7.23
C GLU A 76 18.38 0.41 6.80
N ARG A 77 17.97 -0.85 6.70
CA ARG A 77 18.84 -1.96 6.24
C ARG A 77 19.22 -1.89 4.76
N LEU A 78 18.51 -1.11 3.94
CA LEU A 78 18.85 -0.92 2.52
C LEU A 78 20.18 -0.17 2.33
N GLY A 79 20.66 0.48 3.40
CA GLY A 79 21.91 1.20 3.42
C GLY A 79 21.82 2.61 2.82
N ASN A 80 22.84 3.43 3.12
CA ASN A 80 22.82 4.85 2.84
C ASN A 80 22.65 5.21 1.35
N HIS A 81 23.19 4.40 0.44
CA HIS A 81 23.08 4.66 -1.01
C HIS A 81 21.61 4.54 -1.47
N ALA A 82 20.93 3.45 -1.14
CA ALA A 82 19.54 3.25 -1.52
C ALA A 82 18.59 4.27 -0.86
N LEU A 83 18.86 4.65 0.39
CA LEU A 83 18.11 5.68 1.09
C LEU A 83 18.30 7.07 0.46
N ALA A 84 19.53 7.41 0.05
CA ALA A 84 19.81 8.67 -0.65
C ALA A 84 19.11 8.73 -2.02
N GLU A 85 19.13 7.63 -2.77
CA GLU A 85 18.41 7.54 -4.05
C GLU A 85 16.88 7.66 -3.83
N ALA A 86 16.34 6.95 -2.85
CA ALA A 86 14.93 7.04 -2.50
C ALA A 86 14.52 8.46 -2.07
N ARG A 87 15.40 9.18 -1.34
CA ARG A 87 15.20 10.59 -0.99
C ARG A 87 15.21 11.49 -2.22
N SER A 88 16.18 11.31 -3.10
CA SER A 88 16.29 12.08 -4.35
C SER A 88 15.05 11.94 -5.23
N LEU A 89 14.54 10.71 -5.40
CA LEU A 89 13.31 10.45 -6.15
C LEU A 89 12.08 11.14 -5.52
N ARG A 90 12.00 11.19 -4.18
CA ARG A 90 10.90 11.88 -3.49
C ARG A 90 11.00 13.40 -3.62
N LEU A 91 12.20 13.96 -3.61
CA LEU A 91 12.43 15.39 -3.81
C LEU A 91 12.13 15.87 -5.25
N ALA A 92 12.03 14.95 -6.21
CA ALA A 92 11.62 15.27 -7.57
C ALA A 92 10.09 15.39 -7.74
N ASN A 93 9.29 15.17 -6.67
CA ASN A 93 7.85 15.35 -6.75
C ASN A 93 7.48 16.83 -6.73
N ASP A 94 6.30 17.11 -7.30
CA ASP A 94 5.64 18.41 -7.19
C ASP A 94 4.95 18.56 -5.83
N PRO A 95 5.28 19.58 -5.02
CA PRO A 95 4.64 19.79 -3.71
C PRO A 95 3.13 19.94 -3.78
N ASP A 96 2.61 20.68 -4.77
CA ASP A 96 1.16 20.89 -4.93
C ASP A 96 0.45 19.56 -5.27
N GLY A 97 1.09 18.72 -6.09
CA GLY A 97 0.63 17.36 -6.38
C GLY A 97 0.61 16.46 -5.15
N LEU A 98 1.59 16.57 -4.25
CA LEU A 98 1.61 15.84 -2.98
C LEU A 98 0.49 16.31 -2.04
N VAL A 99 0.27 17.63 -1.92
CA VAL A 99 -0.86 18.19 -1.16
C VAL A 99 -2.19 17.66 -1.71
N ALA A 100 -2.39 17.74 -3.02
CA ALA A 100 -3.59 17.23 -3.67
C ALA A 100 -3.78 15.72 -3.44
N SER A 101 -2.69 14.94 -3.45
CA SER A 101 -2.71 13.50 -3.17
C SER A 101 -3.09 13.20 -1.72
N LEU A 102 -2.53 13.91 -0.75
CA LEU A 102 -2.87 13.76 0.68
C LEU A 102 -4.37 14.02 0.92
N LEU A 103 -4.88 15.13 0.37
CA LEU A 103 -6.27 15.57 0.57
C LEU A 103 -7.27 14.76 -0.25
N GLY A 104 -6.93 14.35 -1.48
CA GLY A 104 -7.86 13.69 -2.40
C GLY A 104 -7.77 12.16 -2.41
N SER A 105 -6.59 11.58 -2.10
CA SER A 105 -6.32 10.15 -2.24
C SER A 105 -5.83 9.48 -0.95
N GLY A 106 -5.79 10.21 0.16
CA GLY A 106 -5.44 9.67 1.49
C GLY A 106 -6.36 8.51 1.88
N THR A 107 -5.91 7.64 2.78
CA THR A 107 -6.70 6.47 3.21
C THR A 107 -8.03 6.89 3.85
N GLY A 108 -8.11 8.11 4.41
CA GLY A 108 -9.34 8.68 4.96
C GLY A 108 -10.39 9.07 3.92
N MET A 109 -9.98 9.25 2.66
CA MET A 109 -10.87 9.54 1.52
C MET A 109 -11.43 8.27 0.87
N GLN A 110 -10.74 7.15 1.05
CA GLN A 110 -11.17 5.87 0.48
C GLN A 110 -12.47 5.39 1.16
N PRO A 111 -13.48 4.95 0.38
CA PRO A 111 -14.60 4.19 0.96
C PRO A 111 -14.10 2.89 1.59
N SER A 112 -14.84 2.39 2.58
CA SER A 112 -14.56 1.07 3.15
C SER A 112 -15.01 -0.02 2.20
N PHE A 113 -14.10 -0.89 1.77
CA PHE A 113 -14.43 -2.06 0.96
C PHE A 113 -14.57 -3.34 1.78
N TRP A 114 -14.50 -3.27 3.11
CA TRP A 114 -14.57 -4.44 3.98
C TRP A 114 -15.87 -5.26 3.84
N GLY A 115 -16.98 -4.62 3.51
CA GLY A 115 -18.27 -5.27 3.29
C GLY A 115 -18.53 -5.63 1.82
N GLU A 116 -17.57 -5.45 0.92
CA GLU A 116 -17.73 -5.63 -0.52
C GLU A 116 -16.64 -6.56 -1.11
N LEU A 117 -15.84 -7.21 -0.26
CA LEU A 117 -14.73 -8.05 -0.72
C LEU A 117 -15.18 -9.27 -1.51
N ASP A 118 -16.40 -9.76 -1.26
CA ASP A 118 -17.04 -10.86 -1.99
C ASP A 118 -17.35 -10.51 -3.46
N ALA A 119 -17.39 -9.23 -3.82
CA ALA A 119 -17.51 -8.78 -5.20
C ALA A 119 -16.26 -9.06 -6.04
N VAL A 120 -15.09 -9.28 -5.41
CA VAL A 120 -13.84 -9.58 -6.12
C VAL A 120 -13.86 -11.01 -6.64
N ARG A 121 -13.87 -11.18 -7.95
CA ARG A 121 -14.00 -12.49 -8.62
C ARG A 121 -12.67 -13.15 -8.94
N GLY A 122 -11.67 -12.36 -9.29
CA GLY A 122 -10.35 -12.86 -9.67
C GLY A 122 -9.50 -13.27 -8.47
N PRO A 123 -8.50 -14.16 -8.67
CA PRO A 123 -7.51 -14.48 -7.65
C PRO A 123 -6.79 -13.24 -7.13
N VAL A 124 -6.49 -13.23 -5.83
CA VAL A 124 -5.79 -12.14 -5.15
C VAL A 124 -4.56 -12.69 -4.42
N LEU A 125 -3.39 -12.13 -4.71
CA LEU A 125 -2.18 -12.33 -3.92
C LEU A 125 -1.99 -11.14 -2.97
N LEU A 126 -1.94 -11.42 -1.68
CA LEU A 126 -1.62 -10.46 -0.61
C LEU A 126 -0.16 -10.62 -0.24
N VAL A 127 0.67 -9.60 -0.46
CA VAL A 127 2.09 -9.62 -0.12
C VAL A 127 2.34 -8.66 1.03
N VAL A 128 2.96 -9.15 2.11
CA VAL A 128 3.28 -8.34 3.30
C VAL A 128 4.64 -8.74 3.85
N GLY A 129 5.40 -7.76 4.34
CA GLY A 129 6.65 -8.06 5.07
C GLY A 129 6.37 -8.66 6.45
N ASP A 130 7.25 -9.55 6.91
CA ASP A 130 7.12 -10.22 8.21
C ASP A 130 7.26 -9.23 9.40
N GLU A 131 7.90 -8.11 9.21
CA GLU A 131 8.06 -7.05 10.20
C GLU A 131 6.89 -6.05 10.21
N ASP A 132 6.08 -5.99 9.15
CA ASP A 132 4.89 -5.13 9.11
C ASP A 132 3.69 -5.76 9.84
N THR A 133 3.76 -5.76 11.17
CA THR A 133 2.73 -6.36 12.02
C THR A 133 1.33 -5.84 11.72
N ARG A 134 1.20 -4.55 11.39
CA ARG A 134 -0.09 -3.93 11.08
C ARG A 134 -0.69 -4.50 9.80
N TYR A 135 0.07 -4.51 8.70
CA TYR A 135 -0.44 -4.96 7.42
C TYR A 135 -0.53 -6.48 7.32
N ARG A 136 0.24 -7.24 8.11
CA ARG A 136 0.02 -8.67 8.30
C ARG A 136 -1.38 -8.97 8.86
N ARG A 137 -1.80 -8.24 9.90
CA ARG A 137 -3.16 -8.36 10.45
C ARG A 137 -4.24 -7.98 9.43
N LEU A 138 -3.99 -6.94 8.65
CA LEU A 138 -4.89 -6.51 7.58
C LEU A 138 -4.95 -7.55 6.44
N ALA A 139 -3.84 -8.18 6.07
CA ALA A 139 -3.81 -9.25 5.08
C ALA A 139 -4.63 -10.47 5.53
N VAL A 140 -4.51 -10.90 6.79
CA VAL A 140 -5.36 -11.97 7.34
C VAL A 140 -6.85 -11.61 7.23
N ARG A 141 -7.21 -10.37 7.57
CA ARG A 141 -8.59 -9.90 7.47
C ARG A 141 -9.07 -9.80 6.01
N LEU A 142 -8.21 -9.34 5.08
CA LEU A 142 -8.51 -9.33 3.64
C LEU A 142 -8.75 -10.75 3.13
N ALA A 143 -7.85 -11.68 3.45
CA ALA A 143 -7.95 -13.08 3.05
C ALA A 143 -9.27 -13.73 3.51
N SER A 144 -9.76 -13.37 4.70
CA SER A 144 -11.02 -13.91 5.21
C SER A 144 -12.28 -13.43 4.47
N GLY A 145 -12.19 -12.29 3.76
CA GLY A 145 -13.31 -11.72 2.98
C GLY A 145 -13.23 -11.97 1.48
N LEU A 146 -12.08 -12.43 0.98
CA LEU A 146 -11.84 -12.68 -0.44
C LEU A 146 -11.99 -14.18 -0.75
N ALA A 147 -12.73 -14.51 -1.80
CA ALA A 147 -13.00 -15.92 -2.16
C ALA A 147 -11.74 -16.69 -2.62
N LEU A 148 -10.82 -16.03 -3.30
CA LEU A 148 -9.63 -16.64 -3.93
C LEU A 148 -8.36 -15.89 -3.51
N ALA A 149 -8.10 -15.80 -2.20
CA ALA A 149 -6.94 -15.12 -1.67
C ALA A 149 -5.79 -16.09 -1.35
N GLN A 150 -4.56 -15.64 -1.64
CA GLN A 150 -3.32 -16.22 -1.17
C GLN A 150 -2.55 -15.14 -0.43
N THR A 151 -1.80 -15.51 0.61
CA THR A 151 -0.97 -14.56 1.35
C THR A 151 0.47 -15.03 1.34
N GLU A 152 1.36 -14.13 0.93
CA GLU A 152 2.81 -14.30 1.02
C GLU A 152 3.36 -13.37 2.09
N VAL A 153 4.06 -13.94 3.06
CA VAL A 153 4.78 -13.19 4.10
C VAL A 153 6.26 -13.18 3.75
N VAL A 154 6.74 -12.03 3.34
CA VAL A 154 8.11 -11.83 2.85
C VAL A 154 9.05 -11.69 4.06
N PRO A 155 10.06 -12.56 4.21
CA PRO A 155 10.99 -12.48 5.32
C PRO A 155 11.89 -11.24 5.23
N GLU A 156 12.34 -10.75 6.39
CA GLU A 156 13.26 -9.61 6.52
C GLU A 156 12.78 -8.37 5.76
N ALA A 157 11.46 -8.10 5.81
CA ALA A 157 10.85 -6.98 5.11
C ALA A 157 9.76 -6.32 5.94
N GLY A 158 9.67 -5.01 5.83
CA GLY A 158 8.60 -4.19 6.38
C GLY A 158 7.53 -3.84 5.35
N HIS A 159 7.05 -2.59 5.42
CA HIS A 159 5.93 -2.15 4.58
C HIS A 159 6.23 -2.13 3.08
N ALA A 160 7.45 -1.80 2.69
CA ALA A 160 7.88 -1.78 1.30
C ALA A 160 8.61 -3.08 0.90
N ALA A 161 7.99 -4.23 1.15
CA ALA A 161 8.59 -5.53 0.95
C ALA A 161 9.23 -5.73 -0.45
N HIS A 162 8.66 -5.09 -1.48
CA HIS A 162 9.18 -5.12 -2.85
C HIS A 162 10.51 -4.36 -3.03
N LEU A 163 10.84 -3.44 -2.12
CA LEU A 163 12.13 -2.75 -2.09
C LEU A 163 13.11 -3.49 -1.17
N GLU A 164 12.61 -4.06 -0.07
CA GLU A 164 13.40 -4.64 0.99
C GLU A 164 13.83 -6.08 0.69
N ASN A 165 13.01 -6.85 -0.02
CA ASN A 165 13.31 -8.21 -0.47
C ASN A 165 12.70 -8.47 -1.86
N LEU A 166 13.23 -7.80 -2.87
CA LEU A 166 12.75 -7.92 -4.26
C LEU A 166 12.77 -9.36 -4.80
N PRO A 167 13.79 -10.19 -4.53
CA PRO A 167 13.79 -11.58 -5.02
C PRO A 167 12.60 -12.39 -4.53
N ALA A 168 12.27 -12.32 -3.22
CA ALA A 168 11.16 -13.06 -2.65
C ALA A 168 9.81 -12.56 -3.19
N VAL A 169 9.61 -11.23 -3.27
CA VAL A 169 8.39 -10.65 -3.85
C VAL A 169 8.23 -11.04 -5.32
N SER A 170 9.32 -10.96 -6.10
CA SER A 170 9.28 -11.31 -7.54
C SER A 170 8.93 -12.78 -7.74
N ALA A 171 9.53 -13.69 -6.98
CA ALA A 171 9.23 -15.11 -7.04
C ALA A 171 7.75 -15.40 -6.74
N ALA A 172 7.22 -14.83 -5.66
CA ALA A 172 5.82 -14.99 -5.28
C ALA A 172 4.84 -14.45 -6.34
N VAL A 173 5.17 -13.30 -6.94
CA VAL A 173 4.33 -12.70 -7.99
C VAL A 173 4.35 -13.54 -9.26
N VAL A 174 5.53 -14.01 -9.71
CA VAL A 174 5.66 -14.86 -10.91
C VAL A 174 4.91 -16.16 -10.71
N GLU A 175 5.13 -16.87 -9.60
CA GLU A 175 4.43 -18.11 -9.29
C GLU A 175 2.91 -17.94 -9.23
N PHE A 176 2.45 -16.83 -8.66
CA PHE A 176 1.02 -16.50 -8.65
C PHE A 176 0.46 -16.28 -10.06
N LEU A 177 1.17 -15.53 -10.91
CA LEU A 177 0.72 -15.25 -12.28
C LEU A 177 0.71 -16.52 -13.14
N ASP A 178 1.71 -17.38 -13.02
CA ASP A 178 1.76 -18.68 -13.72
C ASP A 178 0.55 -19.56 -13.37
N ARG A 179 0.17 -19.58 -12.07
CA ARG A 179 -1.06 -20.29 -11.64
C ARG A 179 -2.35 -19.67 -12.18
N VAL A 180 -2.38 -18.35 -12.34
CA VAL A 180 -3.55 -17.66 -12.94
C VAL A 180 -3.65 -17.93 -14.43
N ASP A 181 -2.52 -18.00 -15.13
CA ASP A 181 -2.48 -18.22 -16.57
C ASP A 181 -2.77 -19.69 -16.96
N ALA A 182 -2.52 -20.62 -16.05
CA ALA A 182 -2.81 -22.05 -16.22
C ALA A 182 -4.31 -22.42 -16.03
N ARG A 183 -5.16 -21.46 -15.61
CA ARG A 183 -6.62 -21.66 -15.42
C ARG A 183 -7.42 -21.24 -16.65
#